data_a189010a2493e24e980273b95e8c2c92
#
_entry.id   a189010a2493e24e980273b95e8c2c92
#
_cell.length_a   1.000
_cell.length_b   1.000
_cell.length_c   1.000
_cell.angle_alpha   90.00
_cell.angle_beta   90.00
_cell.angle_gamma   90.00
#
_symmetry.space_group_name_H-M   'P 1'
#
loop_
_entity.id
_entity.type
_entity.pdbx_description
1 polymer ?
#
loop_
_entity_poly.entity_id
_entity_poly.type
_entity_poly.pdbx_seq_one_letter_code
_entity_poly.pdbx_strand_id
1 'polypeptide(L)'
;LILPPDVVDHAKPGTIFVVDLMEPRLSDDEVSDAFCDVLAWFRLMEFAPGEDVRKLIVLDEAHRYLKTTGAESKLATELVNTARMMRRYDVRLVVGAQTPFALPEELLDVASVYFVHQCASLRWQERLVRSGFIPHPECAVRDLGVGEAIVSSARTIGARAPKSYRIRVRNRLTGAA
;
A
#
# COMPACT_ATOMS: atom_id res chain seq x y z
N LEU A 1 -13.06 17.87 -2.90
CA LEU A 1 -11.99 18.46 -3.73
C LEU A 1 -12.44 18.48 -5.18
N ILE A 2 -12.41 19.63 -5.83
CA ILE A 2 -12.59 19.73 -7.28
C ILE A 2 -11.19 19.64 -7.87
N LEU A 3 -10.88 18.50 -8.50
CA LEU A 3 -9.62 18.36 -9.21
C LEU A 3 -9.57 19.38 -10.37
N PRO A 4 -8.44 20.03 -10.61
CA PRO A 4 -8.30 20.93 -11.75
C PRO A 4 -8.64 20.21 -13.06
N PRO A 5 -9.37 20.87 -13.99
CA PRO A 5 -9.77 20.24 -15.25
C PRO A 5 -8.61 19.68 -16.05
N ASP A 6 -7.46 20.37 -16.03
CA ASP A 6 -6.23 19.95 -16.68
C ASP A 6 -5.68 18.61 -16.16
N VAL A 7 -5.86 18.30 -14.87
CA VAL A 7 -5.48 17.00 -14.31
C VAL A 7 -6.33 15.88 -14.89
N VAL A 8 -7.62 16.11 -15.05
CA VAL A 8 -8.56 15.13 -15.62
C VAL A 8 -8.25 14.90 -17.11
N ASP A 9 -7.98 15.94 -17.87
CA ASP A 9 -7.69 15.88 -19.29
C ASP A 9 -6.35 15.16 -19.60
N HIS A 10 -5.42 15.13 -18.65
CA HIS A 10 -4.13 14.44 -18.78
C HIS A 10 -4.18 12.97 -18.31
N ALA A 11 -5.33 12.49 -17.83
CA ALA A 11 -5.50 11.12 -17.38
C ALA A 11 -5.54 10.13 -18.55
N LYS A 12 -4.38 9.71 -19.01
CA LYS A 12 -4.20 8.77 -20.14
C LYS A 12 -3.44 7.54 -19.68
N PRO A 13 -3.55 6.38 -20.37
CA PRO A 13 -2.71 5.24 -20.13
C PRO A 13 -1.22 5.61 -20.14
N GLY A 14 -0.47 5.16 -19.13
CA GLY A 14 0.95 5.49 -18.96
C GLY A 14 1.25 6.80 -18.24
N THR A 15 0.23 7.54 -17.79
CA THR A 15 0.42 8.74 -16.96
C THR A 15 0.62 8.36 -15.48
N ILE A 16 1.51 9.08 -14.80
CA ILE A 16 1.72 9.01 -13.36
C ILE A 16 1.25 10.31 -12.74
N PHE A 17 0.33 10.22 -11.80
CA PHE A 17 -0.08 11.33 -10.95
C PHE A 17 0.65 11.23 -9.61
N VAL A 18 1.36 12.29 -9.24
CA VAL A 18 1.97 12.41 -7.93
C VAL A 18 1.14 13.40 -7.12
N VAL A 19 0.59 12.92 -6.02
CA VAL A 19 -0.23 13.73 -5.10
C VAL A 19 0.57 13.92 -3.83
N ASP A 20 1.03 15.15 -3.61
CA ASP A 20 1.72 15.53 -2.38
C ASP A 20 0.80 16.44 -1.56
N LEU A 21 0.40 15.96 -0.40
CA LEU A 21 -0.45 16.69 0.55
C LEU A 21 0.34 17.11 1.81
N MET A 22 1.66 17.18 1.72
CA MET A 22 2.52 17.67 2.81
C MET A 22 2.50 19.22 2.93
N GLU A 23 1.31 19.80 2.82
CA GLU A 23 1.11 21.25 3.00
C GLU A 23 0.91 21.56 4.50
N PRO A 24 1.81 22.33 5.13
CA PRO A 24 1.74 22.60 6.58
C PRO A 24 0.48 23.35 7.04
N ARG A 25 -0.29 23.90 6.11
CA ARG A 25 -1.51 24.66 6.40
C ARG A 25 -2.75 23.79 6.48
N LEU A 26 -2.68 22.54 6.00
CA LEU A 26 -3.78 21.61 6.04
C LEU A 26 -3.82 20.89 7.39
N SER A 27 -4.98 20.79 7.97
CA SER A 27 -5.24 19.90 9.10
C SER A 27 -5.22 18.43 8.67
N ASP A 28 -5.01 17.51 9.62
CA ASP A 28 -5.03 16.06 9.34
C ASP A 28 -6.37 15.61 8.72
N ASP A 29 -7.49 16.24 9.09
CA ASP A 29 -8.81 15.96 8.54
C ASP A 29 -8.94 16.43 7.09
N GLU A 30 -8.46 17.63 6.76
CA GLU A 30 -8.45 18.14 5.39
C GLU A 30 -7.55 17.31 4.48
N VAL A 31 -6.41 16.87 4.97
CA VAL A 31 -5.51 15.93 4.26
C VAL A 31 -6.22 14.60 4.01
N SER A 32 -6.90 14.05 5.02
CA SER A 32 -7.65 12.79 4.91
C SER A 32 -8.78 12.90 3.89
N ASP A 33 -9.55 14.00 3.91
CA ASP A 33 -10.62 14.27 2.95
C ASP A 33 -10.08 14.40 1.53
N ALA A 34 -8.99 15.14 1.34
CA ALA A 34 -8.37 15.30 0.04
C ALA A 34 -7.88 13.95 -0.54
N PHE A 35 -7.26 13.10 0.29
CA PHE A 35 -6.87 11.75 -0.13
C PHE A 35 -8.08 10.89 -0.50
N CYS A 36 -9.17 10.95 0.28
CA CYS A 36 -10.39 10.20 -0.03
C CYS A 36 -10.98 10.63 -1.37
N ASP A 37 -11.01 11.94 -1.65
CA ASP A 37 -11.53 12.47 -2.91
C ASP A 37 -10.68 12.03 -4.10
N VAL A 38 -9.35 12.11 -3.99
CA VAL A 38 -8.42 11.65 -5.03
C VAL A 38 -8.56 10.14 -5.26
N LEU A 39 -8.64 9.35 -4.20
CA LEU A 39 -8.84 7.90 -4.31
C LEU A 39 -10.15 7.56 -5.01
N ALA A 40 -11.24 8.25 -4.62
CA ALA A 40 -12.57 8.05 -5.23
C ALA A 40 -12.53 8.40 -6.72
N TRP A 41 -11.97 9.55 -7.07
CA TRP A 41 -11.84 9.97 -8.46
C TRP A 41 -11.03 8.95 -9.27
N PHE A 42 -9.83 8.59 -8.81
CA PHE A 42 -8.96 7.67 -9.55
C PHE A 42 -9.57 6.28 -9.67
N ARG A 43 -10.25 5.80 -8.65
CA ARG A 43 -10.94 4.51 -8.65
C ARG A 43 -12.06 4.48 -9.70
N LEU A 44 -12.85 5.57 -9.77
CA LEU A 44 -14.01 5.67 -10.66
C LEU A 44 -13.65 6.10 -12.09
N MET A 45 -12.40 6.50 -12.34
CA MET A 45 -11.96 6.88 -13.69
C MET A 45 -12.16 5.72 -14.67
N GLU A 46 -12.85 6.01 -15.76
CA GLU A 46 -13.08 5.08 -16.87
C GLU A 46 -12.23 5.49 -18.07
N PHE A 47 -11.77 4.51 -18.82
CA PHE A 47 -11.04 4.69 -20.07
C PHE A 47 -11.92 4.27 -21.25
N ALA A 48 -11.49 4.59 -22.45
CA ALA A 48 -12.28 4.30 -23.65
C ALA A 48 -12.58 2.79 -23.79
N PRO A 49 -13.76 2.43 -24.31
CA PRO A 49 -14.12 1.03 -24.52
C PRO A 49 -13.07 0.30 -25.37
N GLY A 50 -12.58 -0.83 -24.88
CA GLY A 50 -11.56 -1.64 -25.54
C GLY A 50 -10.13 -1.37 -25.06
N GLU A 51 -9.90 -0.39 -24.22
CA GLU A 51 -8.62 -0.19 -23.56
C GLU A 51 -8.52 -1.04 -22.27
N ASP A 52 -7.60 -2.03 -22.26
CA ASP A 52 -7.28 -2.82 -21.04
C ASP A 52 -6.31 -2.01 -20.16
N VAL A 53 -6.84 -0.99 -19.49
CA VAL A 53 -6.05 -0.11 -18.62
C VAL A 53 -6.18 -0.57 -17.19
N ARG A 54 -5.05 -0.88 -16.58
CA ARG A 54 -4.97 -1.23 -15.15
C ARG A 54 -4.44 -0.04 -14.37
N LYS A 55 -5.18 0.32 -13.34
CA LYS A 55 -4.84 1.41 -12.43
C LYS A 55 -3.97 0.90 -11.30
N LEU A 56 -2.92 1.62 -10.95
CA LEU A 56 -2.06 1.34 -9.80
C LEU A 56 -2.07 2.53 -8.84
N ILE A 57 -2.45 2.26 -7.60
CA ILE A 57 -2.35 3.22 -6.49
C ILE A 57 -1.15 2.81 -5.65
N VAL A 58 -0.22 3.73 -5.44
CA VAL A 58 0.92 3.55 -4.55
C VAL A 58 0.81 4.57 -3.43
N LEU A 59 0.66 4.09 -2.20
CA LEU A 59 0.65 4.91 -1.00
C LEU A 59 1.95 4.67 -0.26
N ASP A 60 2.87 5.62 -0.34
CA ASP A 60 4.13 5.59 0.40
C ASP A 60 3.96 6.25 1.77
N GLU A 61 4.77 5.81 2.75
CA GLU A 61 4.75 6.32 4.12
C GLU A 61 3.33 6.36 4.74
N ALA A 62 2.50 5.36 4.44
CA ALA A 62 1.09 5.30 4.82
C ALA A 62 0.84 5.53 6.32
N HIS A 63 1.83 5.20 7.17
CA HIS A 63 1.76 5.42 8.61
C HIS A 63 1.62 6.91 9.00
N ARG A 64 1.94 7.85 8.11
CA ARG A 64 1.77 9.28 8.35
C ARG A 64 0.31 9.71 8.27
N TYR A 65 -0.46 9.07 7.41
CA TYR A 65 -1.82 9.46 7.06
C TYR A 65 -2.88 8.57 7.73
N LEU A 66 -2.49 7.34 8.11
CA LEU A 66 -3.38 6.36 8.71
C LEU A 66 -3.31 6.34 10.25
N LYS A 67 -2.91 7.45 10.86
CA LYS A 67 -2.84 7.56 12.32
C LYS A 67 -4.23 7.33 12.92
N THR A 68 -4.39 6.20 13.58
CA THR A 68 -5.56 5.86 14.36
C THR A 68 -5.45 6.51 15.74
N THR A 69 -5.84 7.76 15.87
CA THR A 69 -6.10 8.38 17.16
C THR A 69 -7.60 8.30 17.44
N GLY A 70 -8.04 7.17 18.00
CA GLY A 70 -9.34 7.05 18.68
C GLY A 70 -10.62 7.02 17.86
N ALA A 71 -10.60 7.47 16.61
CA ALA A 71 -11.68 7.31 15.63
C ALA A 71 -11.14 6.60 14.40
N GLU A 72 -11.92 5.73 13.79
CA GLU A 72 -11.56 5.10 12.51
C GLU A 72 -11.27 6.21 11.50
N SER A 73 -10.03 6.28 11.03
CA SER A 73 -9.66 7.26 10.00
C SER A 73 -10.51 7.00 8.75
N LYS A 74 -11.19 8.04 8.25
CA LYS A 74 -11.98 7.98 7.02
C LYS A 74 -11.14 7.43 5.86
N LEU A 75 -9.89 7.85 5.76
CA LEU A 75 -8.93 7.34 4.79
C LEU A 75 -8.64 5.84 4.97
N ALA A 76 -8.49 5.36 6.21
CA ALA A 76 -8.30 3.94 6.48
C ALA A 76 -9.47 3.11 5.97
N THR A 77 -10.70 3.54 6.25
CA THR A 77 -11.93 2.92 5.75
C THR A 77 -11.98 2.90 4.22
N GLU A 78 -11.67 4.02 3.57
CA GLU A 78 -11.65 4.11 2.10
C GLU A 78 -10.57 3.23 1.46
N LEU A 79 -9.41 3.10 2.08
CA LEU A 79 -8.36 2.19 1.60
C LEU A 79 -8.78 0.72 1.72
N VAL A 80 -9.39 0.34 2.83
CA VAL A 80 -9.93 -1.02 3.01
C VAL A 80 -11.02 -1.30 1.97
N ASN A 81 -11.94 -0.38 1.75
CA ASN A 81 -12.97 -0.50 0.73
C ASN A 81 -12.37 -0.61 -0.67
N THR A 82 -11.37 0.20 -0.98
CA THR A 82 -10.66 0.14 -2.25
C THR A 82 -9.96 -1.22 -2.44
N ALA A 83 -9.29 -1.72 -1.40
CA ALA A 83 -8.62 -3.01 -1.42
C ALA A 83 -9.61 -4.18 -1.64
N ARG A 84 -10.79 -4.14 -1.03
CA ARG A 84 -11.85 -5.14 -1.22
C ARG A 84 -12.45 -5.11 -2.63
N MET A 85 -12.49 -3.94 -3.25
CA MET A 85 -13.13 -3.72 -4.56
C MET A 85 -12.13 -3.63 -5.73
N MET A 86 -10.85 -3.96 -5.52
CA MET A 86 -9.79 -3.84 -6.53
C MET A 86 -10.16 -4.45 -7.90
N ARG A 87 -10.85 -5.61 -7.89
CA ARG A 87 -11.24 -6.29 -9.14
C ARG A 87 -12.32 -5.55 -9.90
N ARG A 88 -13.25 -4.92 -9.17
CA ARG A 88 -14.39 -4.18 -9.78
C ARG A 88 -13.92 -2.93 -10.51
N TYR A 89 -12.88 -2.29 -10.00
CA TYR A 89 -12.39 -1.01 -10.51
C TYR A 89 -11.07 -1.13 -11.31
N ASP A 90 -10.61 -2.37 -11.56
CA ASP A 90 -9.32 -2.65 -12.20
C ASP A 90 -8.15 -1.88 -11.57
N VAL A 91 -8.19 -1.78 -10.25
CA VAL A 91 -7.17 -1.13 -9.43
C VAL A 91 -6.25 -2.18 -8.80
N ARG A 92 -4.98 -1.82 -8.67
CA ARG A 92 -4.01 -2.50 -7.79
C ARG A 92 -3.55 -1.49 -6.75
N LEU A 93 -3.33 -1.97 -5.53
CA LEU A 93 -2.93 -1.15 -4.39
C LEU A 93 -1.59 -1.65 -3.85
N VAL A 94 -0.64 -0.74 -3.71
CA VAL A 94 0.63 -0.95 -3.03
C VAL A 94 0.70 0.02 -1.86
N VAL A 95 0.96 -0.49 -0.66
CA VAL A 95 1.03 0.32 0.56
C VAL A 95 2.38 0.09 1.22
N GLY A 96 3.16 1.15 1.34
CA GLY A 96 4.41 1.20 2.09
C GLY A 96 4.20 1.81 3.46
N ALA A 97 4.67 1.15 4.51
CA ALA A 97 4.61 1.66 5.86
C ALA A 97 5.83 1.21 6.68
N GLN A 98 6.31 2.07 7.56
CA GLN A 98 7.44 1.75 8.45
C GLN A 98 7.01 0.90 9.66
N THR A 99 5.74 0.92 10.01
CA THR A 99 5.20 0.14 11.12
C THR A 99 3.91 -0.58 10.73
N PRO A 100 3.81 -1.89 10.99
CA PRO A 100 2.60 -2.65 10.70
C PRO A 100 1.42 -2.25 11.59
N PHE A 101 1.68 -1.59 12.73
CA PHE A 101 0.61 -1.15 13.63
C PHE A 101 -0.13 0.10 13.15
N ALA A 102 0.43 0.83 12.19
CA ALA A 102 -0.25 1.96 11.58
C ALA A 102 -1.22 1.57 10.48
N LEU A 103 -1.22 0.31 10.06
CA LEU A 103 -2.12 -0.20 9.04
C LEU A 103 -3.34 -0.86 9.69
N PRO A 104 -4.55 -0.64 9.15
CA PRO A 104 -5.74 -1.39 9.55
C PRO A 104 -5.54 -2.90 9.41
N GLU A 105 -6.06 -3.69 10.34
CA GLU A 105 -5.95 -5.16 10.26
C GLU A 105 -6.64 -5.69 9.02
N GLU A 106 -7.79 -5.15 8.67
CA GLU A 106 -8.54 -5.52 7.47
C GLU A 106 -7.75 -5.28 6.17
N LEU A 107 -6.91 -4.25 6.13
CA LEU A 107 -6.04 -4.00 4.99
C LEU A 107 -4.95 -5.06 4.88
N LEU A 108 -4.40 -5.47 6.01
CA LEU A 108 -3.45 -6.56 6.09
C LEU A 108 -4.09 -7.88 5.66
N ASP A 109 -5.29 -8.19 6.10
CA ASP A 109 -5.99 -9.44 5.80
C ASP A 109 -6.31 -9.63 4.31
N VAL A 110 -6.57 -8.54 3.58
CA VAL A 110 -6.89 -8.60 2.15
C VAL A 110 -5.65 -8.53 1.24
N ALA A 111 -4.49 -8.22 1.78
CA ALA A 111 -3.28 -8.13 1.00
C ALA A 111 -2.85 -9.53 0.48
N SER A 112 -2.43 -9.57 -0.77
CA SER A 112 -2.06 -10.82 -1.46
C SER A 112 -0.57 -11.13 -1.34
N VAL A 113 0.25 -10.10 -1.19
CA VAL A 113 1.72 -10.20 -1.14
C VAL A 113 2.25 -9.21 -0.11
N TYR A 114 3.23 -9.67 0.65
CA TYR A 114 3.93 -8.89 1.66
C TYR A 114 5.41 -8.83 1.34
N PHE A 115 5.98 -7.65 1.44
CA PHE A 115 7.42 -7.43 1.43
C PHE A 115 7.81 -6.92 2.81
N VAL A 116 8.58 -7.72 3.55
CA VAL A 116 9.02 -7.37 4.90
C VAL A 116 10.53 -7.18 4.88
N HIS A 117 10.97 -5.97 5.10
CA HIS A 117 12.38 -5.62 5.26
C HIS A 117 12.85 -5.88 6.69
N GLN A 118 14.13 -5.64 6.97
CA GLN A 118 14.71 -5.81 8.30
C GLN A 118 13.86 -5.10 9.37
N CYS A 119 13.54 -5.82 10.42
CA CYS A 119 12.77 -5.33 11.55
C CYS A 119 13.35 -5.86 12.87
N ALA A 120 13.83 -4.95 13.71
CA ALA A 120 14.40 -5.29 15.00
C ALA A 120 13.36 -5.47 16.11
N SER A 121 12.13 -4.99 15.93
CA SER A 121 11.08 -5.01 16.94
C SER A 121 10.46 -6.40 17.06
N LEU A 122 10.64 -7.05 18.20
CA LEU A 122 9.99 -8.33 18.53
C LEU A 122 8.47 -8.24 18.41
N ARG A 123 7.86 -7.15 18.89
CA ARG A 123 6.42 -6.91 18.83
C ARG A 123 5.91 -6.89 17.37
N TRP A 124 6.68 -6.32 16.44
CA TRP A 124 6.32 -6.33 15.03
C TRP A 124 6.42 -7.71 14.43
N GLN A 125 7.50 -8.44 14.78
CA GLN A 125 7.68 -9.82 14.33
C GLN A 125 6.53 -10.71 14.80
N GLU A 126 6.15 -10.64 16.08
CA GLU A 126 5.00 -11.37 16.61
C GLU A 126 3.70 -11.07 15.86
N ARG A 127 3.44 -9.78 15.54
CA ARG A 127 2.27 -9.41 14.75
C ARG A 127 2.31 -10.02 13.36
N LEU A 128 3.44 -9.93 12.66
CA LEU A 128 3.61 -10.48 11.32
C LEU A 128 3.46 -12.01 11.30
N VAL A 129 3.94 -12.69 12.34
CA VAL A 129 3.76 -14.14 12.50
C VAL A 129 2.29 -14.49 12.75
N ARG A 130 1.63 -13.77 13.68
CA ARG A 130 0.20 -14.01 13.98
C ARG A 130 -0.70 -13.80 12.78
N SER A 131 -0.41 -12.83 11.95
CA SER A 131 -1.16 -12.55 10.73
C SER A 131 -0.80 -13.50 9.57
N GLY A 132 0.08 -14.48 9.80
CA GLY A 132 0.47 -15.47 8.77
C GLY A 132 1.37 -14.93 7.67
N PHE A 133 1.92 -13.72 7.82
CA PHE A 133 2.79 -13.08 6.83
C PHE A 133 4.19 -13.67 6.79
N ILE A 134 4.64 -14.18 7.92
CA ILE A 134 5.92 -14.86 8.06
C ILE A 134 5.65 -16.25 8.62
N PRO A 135 6.03 -17.34 7.96
CA PRO A 135 5.64 -18.68 8.36
C PRO A 135 6.29 -19.15 9.66
N HIS A 136 7.38 -18.52 10.12
CA HIS A 136 8.07 -18.89 11.36
C HIS A 136 8.91 -17.75 11.91
N PRO A 137 9.00 -17.59 13.26
CA PRO A 137 9.88 -16.60 13.87
C PRO A 137 11.37 -16.81 13.56
N GLU A 138 11.75 -18.02 13.18
CA GLU A 138 13.11 -18.38 12.79
C GLU A 138 13.50 -17.91 11.38
N CYS A 139 12.54 -17.49 10.55
CA CYS A 139 12.86 -16.73 9.33
C CYS A 139 13.21 -15.31 9.74
N ALA A 140 14.40 -15.15 10.24
CA ALA A 140 14.91 -14.00 10.96
C ALA A 140 14.81 -12.72 10.10
N VAL A 141 13.64 -12.08 10.10
CA VAL A 141 13.48 -10.71 9.59
C VAL A 141 14.50 -9.77 10.23
N ARG A 142 14.94 -10.13 11.44
CA ARG A 142 15.98 -9.44 12.18
C ARG A 142 17.35 -9.56 11.53
N ASP A 143 17.65 -10.70 10.90
CA ASP A 143 18.95 -11.02 10.32
C ASP A 143 19.03 -10.67 8.83
N LEU A 144 18.04 -9.97 8.30
CA LEU A 144 18.09 -9.43 6.94
C LEU A 144 19.15 -8.33 6.86
N GLY A 145 19.97 -8.41 5.83
CA GLY A 145 20.92 -7.36 5.49
C GLY A 145 20.27 -6.19 4.75
N VAL A 146 21.04 -5.13 4.54
CA VAL A 146 20.61 -4.00 3.72
C VAL A 146 20.23 -4.48 2.31
N GLY A 147 19.07 -4.08 1.84
CA GLY A 147 18.54 -4.47 0.54
C GLY A 147 17.96 -5.89 0.49
N GLU A 148 17.81 -6.57 1.60
CA GLU A 148 17.13 -7.85 1.67
C GLU A 148 15.70 -7.70 2.18
N ALA A 149 14.84 -8.61 1.76
CA ALA A 149 13.46 -8.69 2.22
C ALA A 149 12.96 -10.12 2.22
N ILE A 150 11.95 -10.38 3.04
CA ILE A 150 11.12 -11.59 2.92
C ILE A 150 9.88 -11.21 2.10
N VAL A 151 9.64 -11.96 1.05
CA VAL A 151 8.38 -11.88 0.28
C VAL A 151 7.52 -13.06 0.69
N SER A 152 6.34 -12.78 1.16
CA SER A 152 5.33 -13.80 1.47
C SER A 152 4.09 -13.58 0.63
N SER A 153 3.55 -14.65 0.08
CA SER A 153 2.30 -14.61 -0.69
C SER A 153 1.30 -15.57 -0.09
N ALA A 154 0.13 -15.03 0.25
CA ALA A 154 -1.01 -15.83 0.74
C ALA A 154 -1.59 -16.74 -0.35
N ARG A 155 -1.32 -16.45 -1.64
CA ARG A 155 -1.85 -17.16 -2.80
C ARG A 155 -0.74 -17.60 -3.74
N THR A 156 -0.03 -18.65 -3.38
CA THR A 156 0.83 -19.32 -4.38
C THR A 156 -0.03 -20.30 -5.15
N ILE A 157 -0.15 -20.09 -6.47
CA ILE A 157 -0.89 -20.99 -7.36
C ILE A 157 -0.29 -22.40 -7.24
N GLY A 158 -1.11 -23.39 -6.83
CA GLY A 158 -0.70 -24.78 -6.69
C GLY A 158 0.00 -25.15 -5.37
N ALA A 159 0.17 -24.24 -4.43
CA ALA A 159 0.72 -24.55 -3.12
C ALA A 159 -0.39 -24.69 -2.06
N ARG A 160 -0.24 -25.72 -1.19
CA ARG A 160 -1.15 -25.97 -0.06
C ARG A 160 -0.91 -25.04 1.15
N ALA A 161 0.18 -24.28 1.13
CA ALA A 161 0.57 -23.35 2.20
C ALA A 161 1.18 -22.08 1.63
N PRO A 162 1.11 -20.94 2.36
CA PRO A 162 1.82 -19.71 2.01
C PRO A 162 3.30 -20.00 1.81
N LYS A 163 3.89 -19.45 0.76
CA LYS A 163 5.33 -19.55 0.52
C LYS A 163 5.99 -18.22 0.80
N SER A 164 7.09 -18.27 1.53
CA SER A 164 7.93 -17.13 1.80
C SER A 164 9.32 -17.36 1.22
N TYR A 165 9.87 -16.30 0.66
CA TYR A 165 11.19 -16.31 0.03
C TYR A 165 12.00 -15.13 0.55
N ARG A 166 13.28 -15.37 0.88
CA ARG A 166 14.25 -14.30 1.06
C ARG A 166 14.69 -13.83 -0.32
N ILE A 167 14.61 -12.56 -0.54
CA ILE A 167 15.03 -11.91 -1.79
C ILE A 167 16.05 -10.83 -1.50
N ARG A 168 16.83 -10.48 -2.52
CA ARG A 168 17.67 -9.32 -2.53
C ARG A 168 17.08 -8.29 -3.50
N VAL A 169 16.76 -7.12 -2.97
CA VAL A 169 16.27 -6.00 -3.76
C VAL A 169 17.45 -5.41 -4.53
N ARG A 170 17.26 -5.13 -5.81
CA ARG A 170 18.29 -4.51 -6.63
C ARG A 170 18.67 -3.12 -6.10
N ASN A 171 19.88 -2.68 -6.39
CA ASN A 171 20.30 -1.32 -6.08
C ASN A 171 19.45 -0.28 -6.83
N ARG A 172 19.34 0.92 -6.27
CA ARG A 172 18.67 2.03 -6.94
C ARG A 172 19.34 2.29 -8.29
N LEU A 173 18.53 2.55 -9.32
CA LEU A 173 19.02 2.97 -10.63
C LEU A 173 19.32 4.47 -10.68
N THR A 174 18.61 5.24 -9.87
CA THR A 174 18.85 6.67 -9.68
C THR A 174 19.85 6.85 -8.54
N GLY A 175 20.97 7.51 -8.80
CA GLY A 175 21.92 7.87 -7.75
C GLY A 175 21.21 8.66 -6.66
N ALA A 176 21.63 8.47 -5.41
CA ALA A 176 21.27 9.38 -4.35
C ALA A 176 21.78 10.78 -4.75
N ALA A 177 20.87 11.74 -4.80
CA ALA A 177 21.26 13.15 -4.89
C ALA A 177 21.90 13.57 -3.56
#